data_712d4e49753ef5461d1465bc6a6a6e15
#
_entry.id   712d4e49753ef5461d1465bc6a6a6e15
#
_cell.length_a   1.000
_cell.length_b   1.000
_cell.length_c   1.000
_cell.angle_alpha   90.00
_cell.angle_beta   90.00
_cell.angle_gamma   90.00
#
_symmetry.space_group_name_H-M   'P 1'
#
loop_
_entity.id
_entity.type
_entity.pdbx_description
1 polymer ?
#
loop_
_entity_poly.entity_id
_entity_poly.type
_entity_poly.pdbx_seq_one_letter_code
_entity_poly.pdbx_strand_id
1 'polypeptide(L)'
;VATLPRAASVRVQREYPSSVRVTVTERQAVLYFEASDGTHSVDAEGVDFAVEPPPLLTPRLVTATPGTGDPATVAAVRVLDVLPPELGVQVDAVEARSETDISLVLADGRVVVWGSVERSERKAAVILPLLTQPGQQFDVASPDLPTVR
;
A
#
# COMPACT_ATOMS: atom_id res chain seq x y z
N VAL A 1 -14.75 -21.25 -7.08
CA VAL A 1 -14.68 -20.16 -6.11
C VAL A 1 -13.26 -19.60 -6.04
N ALA A 2 -12.26 -20.46 -6.06
CA ALA A 2 -10.85 -20.03 -6.06
C ALA A 2 -10.47 -19.24 -7.31
N THR A 3 -11.30 -19.28 -8.35
CA THR A 3 -11.08 -18.54 -9.59
C THR A 3 -11.55 -17.09 -9.53
N LEU A 4 -12.28 -16.71 -8.47
CA LEU A 4 -12.73 -15.32 -8.32
C LEU A 4 -11.57 -14.42 -7.92
N PRO A 5 -11.33 -13.31 -8.65
CA PRO A 5 -10.20 -12.41 -8.30
C PRO A 5 -10.31 -11.79 -6.90
N ARG A 6 -11.52 -11.65 -6.40
CA ARG A 6 -11.76 -11.07 -5.09
C ARG A 6 -11.35 -11.99 -3.94
N ALA A 7 -11.27 -13.29 -4.18
CA ALA A 7 -10.90 -14.25 -3.15
C ALA A 7 -9.37 -14.35 -3.04
N ALA A 8 -8.82 -14.05 -1.87
CA ALA A 8 -7.39 -14.19 -1.61
C ALA A 8 -7.03 -15.65 -1.32
N SER A 9 -7.92 -16.36 -0.65
CA SER A 9 -7.73 -17.79 -0.37
C SER A 9 -9.08 -18.47 -0.24
N VAL A 10 -9.10 -19.76 -0.56
CA VAL A 10 -10.24 -20.62 -0.35
C VAL A 10 -9.77 -21.84 0.43
N ARG A 11 -10.46 -22.15 1.51
CA ARG A 11 -10.13 -23.28 2.36
C ARG A 11 -11.35 -24.16 2.52
N VAL A 12 -11.20 -25.45 2.22
CA VAL A 12 -12.24 -26.44 2.39
C VAL A 12 -11.88 -27.32 3.57
N GLN A 13 -12.79 -27.41 4.55
CA GLN A 13 -12.65 -28.28 5.69
C GLN A 13 -13.78 -29.29 5.69
N ARG A 14 -13.42 -30.52 5.97
CA ARG A 14 -14.39 -31.59 6.10
C ARG A 14 -14.54 -31.92 7.58
N GLU A 15 -15.74 -31.74 8.12
CA GLU A 15 -16.07 -32.09 9.51
C GLU A 15 -16.85 -33.38 9.55
N TYR A 16 -16.48 -34.24 10.47
CA TYR A 16 -17.20 -35.50 10.69
C TYR A 16 -18.44 -35.23 11.55
N PRO A 17 -19.65 -35.84 11.26
CA PRO A 17 -19.82 -36.96 10.34
C PRO A 17 -19.93 -36.64 8.85
N SER A 18 -20.29 -35.47 8.39
CA SER A 18 -20.36 -35.25 6.95
C SER A 18 -20.53 -33.81 6.52
N SER A 19 -20.18 -32.86 7.38
CA SER A 19 -20.25 -31.46 7.04
C SER A 19 -19.06 -31.05 6.20
N VAL A 20 -19.30 -30.20 5.21
CA VAL A 20 -18.22 -29.52 4.46
C VAL A 20 -18.36 -28.04 4.68
N ARG A 21 -17.30 -27.42 5.18
CA ARG A 21 -17.24 -25.98 5.37
C ARG A 21 -16.27 -25.38 4.37
N VAL A 22 -16.71 -24.36 3.66
CA VAL A 22 -15.87 -23.59 2.75
C VAL A 22 -15.66 -22.22 3.38
N THR A 23 -14.39 -21.86 3.62
CA THR A 23 -14.03 -20.54 4.13
C THR A 23 -13.36 -19.76 3.01
N VAL A 24 -13.91 -18.61 2.69
CA VAL A 24 -13.36 -17.71 1.67
C VAL A 24 -12.89 -16.44 2.37
N THR A 25 -11.60 -16.12 2.20
CA THR A 25 -11.04 -14.87 2.68
C THR A 25 -11.02 -13.88 1.51
N GLU A 26 -11.79 -12.81 1.63
CA GLU A 26 -11.83 -11.79 0.59
C GLU A 26 -10.56 -10.93 0.63
N ARG A 27 -10.12 -10.52 -0.55
CA ARG A 27 -9.05 -9.55 -0.68
C ARG A 27 -9.55 -8.19 -0.22
N GLN A 28 -8.67 -7.45 0.45
CA GLN A 28 -8.98 -6.10 0.92
C GLN A 28 -8.07 -5.11 0.22
N ALA A 29 -8.65 -4.01 -0.24
CA ALA A 29 -7.89 -2.98 -0.92
C ALA A 29 -7.02 -2.22 0.07
N VAL A 30 -5.73 -2.10 -0.25
CA VAL A 30 -4.79 -1.25 0.49
C VAL A 30 -4.35 -0.07 -0.35
N LEU A 31 -4.52 -0.16 -1.68
CA LEU A 31 -4.26 0.90 -2.65
C LEU A 31 -5.30 0.81 -3.75
N TYR A 32 -5.48 1.90 -4.48
CA TYR A 32 -6.23 1.86 -5.73
C TYR A 32 -5.48 2.68 -6.78
N PHE A 33 -5.72 2.39 -8.07
CA PHE A 33 -5.25 3.22 -9.16
C PHE A 33 -6.35 3.36 -10.20
N GLU A 34 -6.27 4.43 -10.99
CA GLU A 34 -7.25 4.69 -12.03
C GLU A 34 -6.69 4.28 -13.39
N ALA A 35 -7.51 3.59 -14.17
CA ALA A 35 -7.20 3.17 -15.51
C ALA A 35 -8.36 3.53 -16.45
N SER A 36 -8.17 3.29 -17.75
CA SER A 36 -9.18 3.62 -18.75
C SER A 36 -10.51 2.87 -18.56
N ASP A 37 -10.47 1.70 -17.92
CA ASP A 37 -11.66 0.88 -17.66
C ASP A 37 -12.26 1.09 -16.26
N GLY A 38 -11.70 1.99 -15.45
CA GLY A 38 -12.22 2.33 -14.13
C GLY A 38 -11.16 2.32 -13.04
N THR A 39 -11.63 2.27 -11.80
CA THR A 39 -10.77 2.25 -10.62
C THR A 39 -10.44 0.81 -10.24
N HIS A 40 -9.17 0.50 -10.16
CA HIS A 40 -8.68 -0.83 -9.80
C HIS A 40 -8.24 -0.85 -8.34
N SER A 41 -8.67 -1.88 -7.61
CA SER A 41 -8.28 -2.09 -6.23
C SER A 41 -7.10 -3.07 -6.15
N VAL A 42 -6.12 -2.74 -5.31
CA VAL A 42 -4.91 -3.54 -5.13
C VAL A 42 -4.86 -4.02 -3.68
N ASP A 43 -4.56 -5.30 -3.49
CA ASP A 43 -4.50 -5.90 -2.16
C ASP A 43 -3.10 -5.82 -1.53
N ALA A 44 -2.97 -6.38 -0.32
CA ALA A 44 -1.70 -6.38 0.42
C ALA A 44 -0.59 -7.20 -0.24
N GLU A 45 -0.92 -8.00 -1.23
CA GLU A 45 0.05 -8.79 -2.00
C GLU A 45 0.43 -8.11 -3.31
N GLY A 46 -0.14 -6.95 -3.60
CA GLY A 46 0.11 -6.22 -4.85
C GLY A 46 -0.71 -6.72 -6.03
N VAL A 47 -1.81 -7.43 -5.77
CA VAL A 47 -2.67 -7.99 -6.81
C VAL A 47 -3.82 -7.03 -7.12
N ASP A 48 -3.98 -6.70 -8.40
CA ASP A 48 -5.14 -5.98 -8.93
C ASP A 48 -6.30 -6.96 -8.99
N PHE A 49 -7.25 -6.83 -8.07
CA PHE A 49 -8.26 -7.86 -7.88
C PHE A 49 -9.69 -7.42 -8.18
N ALA A 50 -9.95 -6.14 -8.34
CA ALA A 50 -11.31 -5.66 -8.56
C ALA A 50 -11.32 -4.31 -9.28
N VAL A 51 -12.35 -4.09 -10.07
CA VAL A 51 -12.64 -2.80 -10.70
C VAL A 51 -13.91 -2.27 -10.05
N GLU A 52 -13.77 -1.33 -9.10
CA GLU A 52 -14.87 -0.81 -8.31
C GLU A 52 -14.44 0.52 -7.67
N PRO A 53 -15.40 1.34 -7.17
CA PRO A 53 -15.04 2.55 -6.44
C PRO A 53 -14.14 2.23 -5.25
N PRO A 54 -13.15 3.07 -4.95
CA PRO A 54 -12.20 2.79 -3.86
C PRO A 54 -12.90 2.86 -2.49
N PRO A 55 -12.50 1.98 -1.54
CA PRO A 55 -12.97 2.13 -0.16
C PRO A 55 -12.51 3.44 0.45
N LEU A 56 -13.23 3.90 1.48
CA LEU A 56 -12.83 5.09 2.22
C LEU A 56 -11.44 4.93 2.82
N LEU A 57 -10.66 6.00 2.83
CA LEU A 57 -9.33 6.07 3.41
C LEU A 57 -8.30 5.17 2.71
N THR A 58 -8.59 4.73 1.50
CA THR A 58 -7.62 3.97 0.70
C THR A 58 -6.77 4.95 -0.10
N PRO A 59 -5.42 4.92 0.03
CA PRO A 59 -4.57 5.81 -0.74
C PRO A 59 -4.51 5.43 -2.22
N ARG A 60 -4.27 6.43 -3.05
CA ARG A 60 -4.13 6.25 -4.50
C ARG A 60 -2.68 5.90 -4.84
N LEU A 61 -2.52 4.97 -5.75
CA LEU A 61 -1.22 4.62 -6.32
C LEU A 61 -1.00 5.42 -7.61
N VAL A 62 0.15 6.08 -7.69
CA VAL A 62 0.58 6.78 -8.91
C VAL A 62 1.89 6.15 -9.36
N THR A 63 1.86 5.44 -10.47
CA THR A 63 3.03 4.81 -11.07
C THR A 63 2.80 4.64 -12.57
N ALA A 64 3.86 4.37 -13.32
CA ALA A 64 3.79 4.31 -14.78
C ALA A 64 2.95 3.13 -15.29
N THR A 65 3.11 1.95 -14.68
CA THR A 65 2.45 0.72 -15.12
C THR A 65 1.89 -0.05 -13.94
N PRO A 66 0.85 0.50 -13.27
CA PRO A 66 0.32 -0.17 -12.09
C PRO A 66 -0.33 -1.50 -12.44
N GLY A 67 -0.26 -2.46 -11.54
CA GLY A 67 -0.92 -3.74 -11.71
C GLY A 67 -0.20 -4.89 -11.04
N THR A 68 -0.80 -6.07 -11.15
CA THR A 68 -0.27 -7.30 -10.60
C THR A 68 1.11 -7.60 -11.20
N GLY A 69 2.08 -7.86 -10.33
CA GLY A 69 3.43 -8.20 -10.76
C GLY A 69 4.33 -7.00 -11.10
N ASP A 70 3.79 -5.78 -11.09
CA ASP A 70 4.59 -4.58 -11.29
C ASP A 70 5.47 -4.32 -10.07
N PRO A 71 6.81 -4.25 -10.21
CA PRO A 71 7.71 -4.05 -9.07
C PRO A 71 7.41 -2.79 -8.25
N ALA A 72 7.07 -1.69 -8.91
CA ALA A 72 6.72 -0.44 -8.23
C ALA A 72 5.44 -0.59 -7.41
N THR A 73 4.43 -1.26 -7.96
CA THR A 73 3.17 -1.53 -7.26
C THR A 73 3.40 -2.39 -6.02
N VAL A 74 4.17 -3.46 -6.16
CA VAL A 74 4.50 -4.37 -5.04
C VAL A 74 5.28 -3.62 -3.98
N ALA A 75 6.26 -2.80 -4.37
CA ALA A 75 7.06 -2.02 -3.43
C ALA A 75 6.20 -1.00 -2.67
N ALA A 76 5.27 -0.33 -3.35
CA ALA A 76 4.35 0.62 -2.72
C ALA A 76 3.51 -0.07 -1.64
N VAL A 77 2.98 -1.24 -1.93
CA VAL A 77 2.21 -2.04 -0.97
C VAL A 77 3.06 -2.41 0.24
N ARG A 78 4.30 -2.83 0.02
CA ARG A 78 5.21 -3.18 1.11
C ARG A 78 5.55 -2.00 2.00
N VAL A 79 5.74 -0.83 1.41
CA VAL A 79 5.98 0.39 2.19
C VAL A 79 4.77 0.71 3.06
N LEU A 80 3.56 0.64 2.52
CA LEU A 80 2.36 0.88 3.32
C LEU A 80 2.22 -0.09 4.48
N ASP A 81 2.61 -1.35 4.28
CA ASP A 81 2.51 -2.37 5.32
C ASP A 81 3.39 -2.08 6.54
N VAL A 82 4.52 -1.38 6.33
CA VAL A 82 5.48 -1.10 7.40
C VAL A 82 5.30 0.29 8.02
N LEU A 83 4.38 1.11 7.50
CA LEU A 83 4.17 2.45 8.04
C LEU A 83 3.55 2.38 9.44
N PRO A 84 3.96 3.29 10.36
CA PRO A 84 3.25 3.42 11.63
C PRO A 84 1.77 3.78 11.36
N PRO A 85 0.83 3.29 12.18
CA PRO A 85 -0.59 3.60 11.98
C PRO A 85 -0.87 5.10 11.95
N GLU A 86 -0.17 5.87 12.75
CA GLU A 86 -0.33 7.34 12.83
C GLU A 86 0.01 8.02 11.51
N LEU A 87 0.96 7.47 10.76
CA LEU A 87 1.31 7.98 9.44
C LEU A 87 0.39 7.40 8.37
N GLY A 88 0.10 6.10 8.46
CA GLY A 88 -0.71 5.41 7.46
C GLY A 88 -2.06 6.05 7.22
N VAL A 89 -2.73 6.53 8.28
CA VAL A 89 -4.04 7.19 8.15
C VAL A 89 -3.96 8.57 7.50
N GLN A 90 -2.78 9.15 7.37
CA GLN A 90 -2.57 10.44 6.74
C GLN A 90 -2.19 10.35 5.27
N VAL A 91 -1.86 9.16 4.76
CA VAL A 91 -1.41 8.98 3.39
C VAL A 91 -2.59 9.10 2.43
N ASP A 92 -2.52 10.06 1.53
CA ASP A 92 -3.53 10.29 0.49
C ASP A 92 -3.15 9.59 -0.82
N ALA A 93 -1.86 9.56 -1.13
CA ALA A 93 -1.37 8.90 -2.34
C ALA A 93 0.04 8.36 -2.12
N VAL A 94 0.37 7.31 -2.88
CA VAL A 94 1.71 6.76 -2.95
C VAL A 94 2.21 6.94 -4.38
N GLU A 95 3.28 7.69 -4.56
CA GLU A 95 3.91 7.87 -5.85
C GLU A 95 5.13 6.94 -5.93
N ALA A 96 5.10 6.01 -6.86
CA ALA A 96 6.18 5.06 -7.07
C ALA A 96 6.71 5.19 -8.48
N ARG A 97 7.82 5.93 -8.66
CA ARG A 97 8.49 6.06 -9.95
C ARG A 97 9.24 4.77 -10.30
N SER A 98 9.68 4.07 -9.26
CA SER A 98 10.32 2.77 -9.36
C SER A 98 10.19 2.07 -8.01
N GLU A 99 10.65 0.82 -7.91
CA GLU A 99 10.65 0.10 -6.63
C GLU A 99 11.58 0.72 -5.58
N THR A 100 12.49 1.61 -5.99
CA THR A 100 13.44 2.29 -5.11
C THR A 100 13.20 3.79 -5.01
N ASP A 101 12.15 4.32 -5.63
CA ASP A 101 11.84 5.74 -5.61
C ASP A 101 10.36 5.93 -5.27
N ILE A 102 10.04 5.78 -3.98
CA ILE A 102 8.68 5.85 -3.46
C ILE A 102 8.53 7.07 -2.57
N SER A 103 7.47 7.84 -2.82
CA SER A 103 7.10 9.00 -2.01
C SER A 103 5.67 8.86 -1.54
N LEU A 104 5.39 9.37 -0.34
CA LEU A 104 4.05 9.39 0.23
C LEU A 104 3.55 10.82 0.21
N VAL A 105 2.34 11.03 -0.33
CA VAL A 105 1.67 12.33 -0.31
C VAL A 105 0.64 12.29 0.80
N LEU A 106 0.76 13.18 1.77
CA LEU A 106 -0.14 13.23 2.91
C LEU A 106 -1.38 14.07 2.59
N ALA A 107 -2.45 13.85 3.34
CA ALA A 107 -3.72 14.55 3.13
C ALA A 107 -3.60 16.08 3.24
N ASP A 108 -2.62 16.60 3.99
CA ASP A 108 -2.38 18.04 4.15
C ASP A 108 -1.42 18.60 3.09
N GLY A 109 -1.00 17.76 2.13
CA GLY A 109 -0.12 18.17 1.03
C GLY A 109 1.38 17.99 1.30
N ARG A 110 1.78 17.59 2.50
CA ARG A 110 3.19 17.31 2.77
C ARG A 110 3.60 16.02 2.05
N VAL A 111 4.87 15.92 1.73
CA VAL A 111 5.43 14.77 1.00
C VAL A 111 6.51 14.12 1.84
N VAL A 112 6.46 12.80 1.94
CA VAL A 112 7.49 12.00 2.59
C VAL A 112 8.21 11.21 1.50
N VAL A 113 9.51 11.45 1.33
CA VAL A 113 10.34 10.69 0.39
C VAL A 113 10.86 9.48 1.14
N TRP A 114 10.32 8.30 0.79
CA TRP A 114 10.65 7.05 1.46
C TRP A 114 11.82 6.32 0.79
N GLY A 115 11.87 6.35 -0.53
CA GLY A 115 12.86 5.63 -1.31
C GLY A 115 12.44 4.19 -1.56
N SER A 116 13.22 3.23 -1.06
CA SER A 116 12.93 1.80 -1.21
C SER A 116 12.30 1.22 0.06
N VAL A 117 11.91 -0.06 0.01
CA VAL A 117 11.44 -0.76 1.22
C VAL A 117 12.57 -1.12 2.18
N GLU A 118 13.83 -1.02 1.73
CA GLU A 118 14.98 -1.31 2.59
C GLU A 118 15.03 -0.37 3.79
N ARG A 119 15.39 -0.89 4.94
CA ARG A 119 15.51 -0.15 6.19
C ARG A 119 14.22 0.56 6.62
N SER A 120 13.07 0.01 6.21
CA SER A 120 11.77 0.62 6.50
C SER A 120 11.50 0.77 8.00
N GLU A 121 11.97 -0.16 8.82
CA GLU A 121 11.80 -0.06 10.28
C GLU A 121 12.49 1.19 10.83
N ARG A 122 13.70 1.48 10.33
CA ARG A 122 14.44 2.68 10.72
C ARG A 122 13.76 3.94 10.22
N LYS A 123 13.31 3.92 8.96
CA LYS A 123 12.58 5.05 8.37
C LYS A 123 11.30 5.33 9.14
N ALA A 124 10.55 4.29 9.53
CA ALA A 124 9.34 4.44 10.31
C ALA A 124 9.61 5.05 11.68
N ALA A 125 10.71 4.68 12.32
CA ALA A 125 11.09 5.24 13.62
C ALA A 125 11.50 6.72 13.52
N VAL A 126 12.09 7.12 12.39
CA VAL A 126 12.60 8.49 12.18
C VAL A 126 11.48 9.44 11.75
N ILE A 127 10.52 8.97 10.94
CA ILE A 127 9.56 9.85 10.27
C ILE A 127 8.61 10.55 11.23
N LEU A 128 8.11 9.88 12.26
CA LEU A 128 7.13 10.47 13.17
C LEU A 128 7.69 11.70 13.89
N PRO A 129 8.86 11.63 14.57
CA PRO A 129 9.42 12.83 15.16
C PRO A 129 9.84 13.89 14.10
N LEU A 130 10.24 13.46 12.90
CA LEU A 130 10.61 14.39 11.85
C LEU A 130 9.41 15.21 11.38
N LEU A 131 8.22 14.62 11.31
CA LEU A 131 7.00 15.29 10.88
C LEU A 131 6.55 16.40 11.85
N THR A 132 7.08 16.45 13.07
CA THR A 132 6.79 17.53 14.01
C THR A 132 7.49 18.83 13.67
N GLN A 133 8.48 18.77 12.76
CA GLN A 133 9.21 19.95 12.32
C GLN A 133 8.46 20.69 11.21
N PRO A 134 8.59 22.02 11.13
CA PRO A 134 7.96 22.76 10.03
C PRO A 134 8.64 22.43 8.70
N GLY A 135 7.84 22.22 7.66
CA GLY A 135 8.32 21.90 6.33
C GLY A 135 7.25 21.24 5.47
N GLN A 136 7.55 21.07 4.19
CA GLN A 136 6.64 20.49 3.23
C GLN A 136 7.13 19.15 2.69
N GLN A 137 8.45 18.92 2.70
CA GLN A 137 9.04 17.70 2.20
C GLN A 137 9.97 17.11 3.24
N PHE A 138 9.76 15.84 3.55
CA PHE A 138 10.50 15.09 4.57
C PHE A 138 11.17 13.90 3.89
N ASP A 139 12.49 13.87 3.85
CA ASP A 139 13.23 12.81 3.16
C ASP A 139 13.85 11.87 4.18
N VAL A 140 13.40 10.62 4.19
CA VAL A 140 13.93 9.54 5.03
C VAL A 140 14.52 8.41 4.20
N ALA A 141 14.75 8.63 2.91
CA ALA A 141 15.35 7.62 2.03
C ALA A 141 16.72 7.18 2.55
N SER A 142 17.45 8.10 3.19
CA SER A 142 18.65 7.80 3.95
C SER A 142 18.36 8.08 5.42
N PRO A 143 17.84 7.09 6.18
CA PRO A 143 17.32 7.36 7.52
C PRO A 143 18.37 7.80 8.54
N ASP A 144 19.65 7.63 8.25
CA ASP A 144 20.73 8.13 9.11
C ASP A 144 20.99 9.62 8.89
N LEU A 145 20.52 10.20 7.78
CA LEU A 145 20.66 11.61 7.42
C LEU A 145 19.34 12.17 6.89
N PRO A 146 18.27 12.16 7.70
CA PRO A 146 16.99 12.67 7.24
C PRO A 146 17.04 14.18 7.01
N THR A 147 16.30 14.67 6.03
CA THR A 147 16.23 16.10 5.71
C THR A 147 14.78 16.57 5.67
N VAL A 148 14.60 17.87 5.95
CA VAL A 148 13.31 18.57 5.89
C VAL A 148 13.48 19.80 5.03
N ARG A 149 12.55 20.01 4.12
CA ARG A 149 12.54 21.19 3.25
C ARG A 149 11.25 21.98 3.35
#